data_7e6ada3773dfa09e76e6a225a73f2aee
#
_entry.id   7e6ada3773dfa09e76e6a225a73f2aee
#
_cell.length_a   1.000
_cell.length_b   1.000
_cell.length_c   1.000
_cell.angle_alpha   90.00
_cell.angle_beta   90.00
_cell.angle_gamma   90.00
#
_symmetry.space_group_name_H-M   'P 1'
#
loop_
_entity.id
_entity.type
_entity.pdbx_description
1 polymer ?
#
loop_
_entity_poly.entity_id
_entity_poly.type
_entity_poly.pdbx_seq_one_letter_code
_entity_poly.pdbx_strand_id
1 'polypeptide(L)'
;MHGGTYDLGRSYGETWEWTRQSGWRQFTGAGPGVRDHTQLAYDSERGRAVLFGGSRNDPNTAFGDTWEFDGAKWQRVTTSGPPARVHHAMQYDPSLKRVVVFGGFTPGGPDLGDSWAWDGSRWTSLAPTTTPRTHARMAYHRRLNALLVAGGFHLASLGVIARRDAGWTSLPGSPEPSARYLTDVAYDVKRDVLVLFGGGDPTGMALYADTWEFDGTTWRRVREK
;
A
#
# COMPACT_ATOMS: atom_id res chain seq x y z
N MET A 1 -7.95 8.41 -7.30
CA MET A 1 -7.83 7.01 -7.78
C MET A 1 -7.20 7.03 -9.16
N HIS A 2 -6.29 6.10 -9.46
CA HIS A 2 -5.69 5.96 -10.79
C HIS A 2 -5.54 4.47 -11.15
N GLY A 3 -5.82 4.12 -12.41
CA GLY A 3 -5.63 2.77 -12.91
C GLY A 3 -6.59 1.73 -12.33
N GLY A 4 -6.15 0.50 -12.32
CA GLY A 4 -6.91 -0.67 -11.88
C GLY A 4 -7.18 -1.65 -13.02
N THR A 5 -7.77 -2.78 -12.68
CA THR A 5 -8.09 -3.84 -13.66
C THR A 5 -9.59 -4.08 -13.70
N TYR A 6 -10.11 -4.43 -14.87
CA TYR A 6 -11.44 -4.97 -15.02
C TYR A 6 -11.41 -6.31 -15.74
N ASP A 7 -12.57 -6.85 -16.02
CA ASP A 7 -12.76 -8.16 -16.64
C ASP A 7 -11.74 -8.49 -17.75
N LEU A 8 -11.28 -9.74 -17.80
CA LEU A 8 -10.32 -10.28 -18.79
C LEU A 8 -8.89 -9.66 -18.76
N GLY A 9 -8.46 -9.09 -17.64
CA GLY A 9 -7.09 -8.63 -17.47
C GLY A 9 -6.75 -7.33 -18.21
N ARG A 10 -7.75 -6.55 -18.58
CA ARG A 10 -7.52 -5.21 -19.13
C ARG A 10 -7.37 -4.20 -18.00
N SER A 11 -6.36 -3.35 -18.10
CA SER A 11 -6.08 -2.31 -17.13
C SER A 11 -6.54 -0.93 -17.61
N TYR A 12 -6.93 -0.10 -16.65
CA TYR A 12 -7.28 1.30 -16.90
C TYR A 12 -6.08 2.23 -16.74
N GLY A 13 -6.16 3.41 -17.36
CA GLY A 13 -5.17 4.47 -17.22
C GLY A 13 -5.77 5.80 -16.79
N GLU A 14 -7.06 5.80 -16.42
CA GLU A 14 -7.73 7.02 -16.02
C GLU A 14 -7.38 7.41 -14.58
N THR A 15 -7.43 8.72 -14.35
CA THR A 15 -7.39 9.31 -13.02
C THR A 15 -8.76 9.86 -12.68
N TRP A 16 -9.27 9.50 -11.52
CA TRP A 16 -10.55 9.97 -11.00
C TRP A 16 -10.37 10.63 -9.65
N GLU A 17 -11.00 11.78 -9.49
CA GLU A 17 -11.12 12.51 -8.25
C GLU A 17 -12.56 12.43 -7.74
N TRP A 18 -12.73 12.27 -6.44
CA TRP A 18 -14.04 12.35 -5.80
C TRP A 18 -14.05 13.45 -4.76
N THR A 19 -15.08 14.29 -4.79
CA THR A 19 -15.33 15.26 -3.73
C THR A 19 -16.78 15.13 -3.25
N ARG A 20 -17.02 15.50 -2.01
CA ARG A 20 -18.40 15.50 -1.47
C ARG A 20 -19.32 16.46 -2.26
N GLN A 21 -18.77 17.52 -2.82
CA GLN A 21 -19.53 18.56 -3.51
C GLN A 21 -19.85 18.19 -4.96
N SER A 22 -18.89 17.62 -5.69
CA SER A 22 -19.01 17.37 -7.14
C SER A 22 -19.16 15.89 -7.52
N GLY A 23 -19.04 14.96 -6.55
CA GLY A 23 -18.99 13.52 -6.84
C GLY A 23 -17.70 13.15 -7.59
N TRP A 24 -17.78 12.16 -8.46
CA TRP A 24 -16.67 11.70 -9.28
C TRP A 24 -16.42 12.61 -10.48
N ARG A 25 -15.18 12.99 -10.65
CA ARG A 25 -14.68 13.75 -11.82
C ARG A 25 -13.48 13.05 -12.42
N GLN A 26 -13.49 12.82 -13.73
CA GLN A 26 -12.35 12.29 -14.46
C GLN A 26 -11.35 13.41 -14.76
N PHE A 27 -10.07 13.12 -14.54
CA PHE A 27 -8.97 13.96 -14.99
C PHE A 27 -8.59 13.54 -16.41
N THR A 28 -8.58 14.50 -17.35
CA THR A 28 -8.36 14.24 -18.78
C THR A 28 -6.96 14.58 -19.28
N GLY A 29 -6.05 15.00 -18.40
CA GLY A 29 -4.68 15.35 -18.77
C GLY A 29 -3.78 14.12 -18.95
N ALA A 30 -2.56 14.37 -19.45
CA ALA A 30 -1.54 13.33 -19.52
C ALA A 30 -1.16 12.82 -18.10
N GLY A 31 -0.94 11.52 -17.96
CA GLY A 31 -0.66 10.90 -16.68
C GLY A 31 0.20 9.62 -16.79
N PRO A 32 0.24 8.82 -15.74
CA PRO A 32 1.05 7.60 -15.69
C PRO A 32 0.69 6.55 -16.75
N GLY A 33 -0.47 6.71 -17.40
CA GLY A 33 -0.97 5.78 -18.41
C GLY A 33 -1.60 4.53 -17.80
N VAL A 34 -1.92 3.58 -18.67
CA VAL A 34 -2.56 2.31 -18.28
C VAL A 34 -1.67 1.55 -17.32
N ARG A 35 -2.18 1.24 -16.12
CA ARG A 35 -1.49 0.41 -15.13
C ARG A 35 -2.43 -0.17 -14.08
N ASP A 36 -2.04 -1.33 -13.60
CA ASP A 36 -2.65 -2.05 -12.50
C ASP A 36 -1.61 -2.37 -11.42
N HIS A 37 -2.04 -2.95 -10.30
CA HIS A 37 -1.15 -3.37 -9.19
C HIS A 37 -0.17 -2.29 -8.73
N THR A 38 -0.48 -1.02 -9.03
CA THR A 38 0.23 0.17 -8.55
C THR A 38 -0.33 0.60 -7.21
N GLN A 39 0.41 1.45 -6.50
CA GLN A 39 -0.04 2.07 -5.26
C GLN A 39 0.04 3.59 -5.37
N LEU A 40 -0.85 4.24 -4.61
CA LEU A 40 -0.95 5.68 -4.50
C LEU A 40 -0.93 6.07 -3.03
N ALA A 41 -0.07 7.01 -2.65
CA ALA A 41 -0.03 7.60 -1.32
C ALA A 41 -0.09 9.12 -1.39
N TYR A 42 -0.78 9.75 -0.44
CA TYR A 42 -0.86 11.20 -0.37
C TYR A 42 0.17 11.75 0.61
N ASP A 43 1.11 12.52 0.09
CA ASP A 43 2.08 13.31 0.85
C ASP A 43 1.40 14.60 1.32
N SER A 44 0.95 14.59 2.56
CA SER A 44 0.22 15.71 3.15
C SER A 44 1.08 16.93 3.45
N GLU A 45 2.39 16.77 3.59
CA GLU A 45 3.33 17.88 3.80
C GLU A 45 3.50 18.68 2.51
N ARG A 46 3.63 18.00 1.36
CA ARG A 46 3.86 18.65 0.06
C ARG A 46 2.57 18.86 -0.75
N GLY A 47 1.44 18.30 -0.31
CA GLY A 47 0.18 18.36 -1.04
C GLY A 47 0.22 17.62 -2.38
N ARG A 48 0.86 16.42 -2.42
CA ARG A 48 1.06 15.62 -3.62
C ARG A 48 0.53 14.20 -3.44
N ALA A 49 -0.19 13.71 -4.43
CA ALA A 49 -0.41 12.27 -4.53
C ALA A 49 0.76 11.64 -5.30
N VAL A 50 1.43 10.69 -4.69
CA VAL A 50 2.60 9.99 -5.25
C VAL A 50 2.18 8.61 -5.69
N LEU A 51 2.51 8.25 -6.93
CA LEU A 51 2.27 6.93 -7.51
C LEU A 51 3.60 6.28 -7.86
N PHE A 52 3.74 4.99 -7.57
CA PHE A 52 4.93 4.22 -7.92
C PHE A 52 4.54 2.84 -8.46
N GLY A 53 5.33 2.34 -9.43
CA GLY A 53 5.28 0.96 -9.87
C GLY A 53 3.99 0.53 -10.57
N GLY A 54 3.66 -0.75 -10.43
CA GLY A 54 2.54 -1.39 -11.11
C GLY A 54 2.95 -2.09 -12.40
N SER A 55 1.97 -2.64 -13.12
CA SER A 55 2.14 -3.31 -14.41
C SER A 55 1.13 -2.80 -15.44
N ARG A 56 1.21 -3.30 -16.67
CA ARG A 56 0.28 -2.95 -17.75
C ARG A 56 -0.13 -4.17 -18.54
N ASN A 57 -1.32 -4.72 -18.26
CA ASN A 57 -1.90 -5.84 -19.03
C ASN A 57 -0.94 -7.04 -19.26
N ASP A 58 0.17 -7.08 -18.54
CA ASP A 58 1.21 -8.10 -18.69
C ASP A 58 1.81 -8.39 -17.31
N PRO A 59 1.57 -9.59 -16.78
CA PRO A 59 2.09 -9.97 -15.46
C PRO A 59 3.62 -10.10 -15.43
N ASN A 60 4.29 -10.08 -16.58
CA ASN A 60 5.75 -10.19 -16.68
C ASN A 60 6.45 -8.83 -16.75
N THR A 61 5.70 -7.74 -16.81
CA THR A 61 6.28 -6.38 -16.80
C THR A 61 5.94 -5.65 -15.51
N ALA A 62 6.86 -4.84 -15.04
CA ALA A 62 6.64 -3.93 -13.94
C ALA A 62 7.24 -2.57 -14.23
N PHE A 63 6.59 -1.53 -13.74
CA PHE A 63 7.12 -0.18 -13.77
C PHE A 63 7.98 0.11 -12.53
N GLY A 64 9.01 0.97 -12.71
CA GLY A 64 9.84 1.50 -11.64
C GLY A 64 9.87 3.04 -11.65
N ASP A 65 8.88 3.65 -12.28
CA ASP A 65 8.76 5.09 -12.37
C ASP A 65 7.94 5.68 -11.21
N THR A 66 8.24 6.91 -10.89
CA THR A 66 7.54 7.70 -9.87
C THR A 66 6.82 8.85 -10.54
N TRP A 67 5.56 9.04 -10.17
CA TRP A 67 4.71 10.11 -10.63
C TRP A 67 4.12 10.88 -9.47
N GLU A 68 3.98 12.19 -9.61
CA GLU A 68 3.30 13.05 -8.65
C GLU A 68 2.12 13.79 -9.29
N PHE A 69 1.02 13.87 -8.55
CA PHE A 69 -0.17 14.62 -8.92
C PHE A 69 -0.38 15.79 -7.95
N ASP A 70 -0.51 17.00 -8.49
CA ASP A 70 -0.67 18.21 -7.69
C ASP A 70 -2.12 18.70 -7.54
N GLY A 71 -3.08 17.86 -7.95
CA GLY A 71 -4.50 18.21 -8.02
C GLY A 71 -4.93 18.73 -9.41
N ALA A 72 -3.97 19.11 -10.26
CA ALA A 72 -4.23 19.64 -11.59
C ALA A 72 -3.55 18.85 -12.70
N LYS A 73 -2.36 18.31 -12.46
CA LYS A 73 -1.58 17.57 -13.46
C LYS A 73 -0.70 16.49 -12.83
N TRP A 74 -0.43 15.46 -13.63
CA TRP A 74 0.58 14.47 -13.34
C TRP A 74 1.95 14.92 -13.86
N GLN A 75 2.99 14.63 -13.12
CA GLN A 75 4.37 14.82 -13.52
C GLN A 75 5.18 13.56 -13.21
N ARG A 76 5.89 13.04 -14.20
CA ARG A 76 6.90 12.01 -13.98
C ARG A 76 8.12 12.66 -13.36
N VAL A 77 8.50 12.25 -12.15
CA VAL A 77 9.54 12.95 -11.39
C VAL A 77 10.87 12.23 -11.41
N THR A 78 10.88 10.91 -11.42
CA THR A 78 12.12 10.13 -11.56
C THR A 78 11.85 8.71 -12.05
N THR A 79 12.90 8.11 -12.62
CA THR A 79 13.00 6.67 -12.89
C THR A 79 14.05 5.99 -12.02
N SER A 80 14.84 6.74 -11.25
CA SER A 80 15.81 6.20 -10.28
C SER A 80 15.13 5.94 -8.95
N GLY A 81 15.35 4.77 -8.34
CA GLY A 81 14.77 4.44 -7.06
C GLY A 81 14.65 2.93 -6.83
N PRO A 82 13.57 2.50 -6.18
CA PRO A 82 13.34 1.07 -5.99
C PRO A 82 13.29 0.33 -7.31
N PRO A 83 13.70 -0.94 -7.37
CA PRO A 83 13.46 -1.79 -8.53
C PRO A 83 11.98 -1.79 -8.92
N ALA A 84 11.71 -1.93 -10.22
CA ALA A 84 10.35 -2.06 -10.76
C ALA A 84 9.60 -3.18 -10.04
N ARG A 85 8.37 -2.93 -9.61
CA ARG A 85 7.61 -3.88 -8.79
C ARG A 85 6.10 -3.70 -8.88
N VAL A 86 5.41 -4.78 -8.52
CA VAL A 86 3.96 -4.85 -8.39
C VAL A 86 3.57 -5.33 -6.98
N HIS A 87 2.30 -5.14 -6.59
CA HIS A 87 1.74 -5.63 -5.31
C HIS A 87 2.52 -5.21 -4.05
N HIS A 88 3.25 -4.11 -4.13
CA HIS A 88 3.90 -3.49 -2.97
C HIS A 88 2.89 -2.74 -2.12
N ALA A 89 3.24 -2.50 -0.86
CA ALA A 89 2.52 -1.57 0.00
C ALA A 89 3.14 -0.18 -0.10
N MET A 90 2.32 0.87 0.02
CA MET A 90 2.78 2.26 -0.06
C MET A 90 1.93 3.17 0.80
N GLN A 91 2.56 4.02 1.60
CA GLN A 91 1.89 4.97 2.49
C GLN A 91 2.79 6.15 2.82
N TYR A 92 2.18 7.31 3.12
CA TYR A 92 2.89 8.45 3.69
C TYR A 92 3.19 8.21 5.17
N ASP A 93 4.43 8.42 5.55
CA ASP A 93 4.90 8.39 6.95
C ASP A 93 5.10 9.82 7.46
N PRO A 94 4.18 10.33 8.30
CA PRO A 94 4.30 11.68 8.86
C PRO A 94 5.53 11.86 9.75
N SER A 95 6.04 10.80 10.38
CA SER A 95 7.22 10.86 11.25
C SER A 95 8.50 11.09 10.46
N LEU A 96 8.57 10.54 9.24
CA LEU A 96 9.67 10.77 8.30
C LEU A 96 9.42 11.95 7.37
N LYS A 97 8.16 12.41 7.24
CA LYS A 97 7.69 13.32 6.19
C LYS A 97 8.02 12.81 4.78
N ARG A 98 7.77 11.53 4.54
CA ARG A 98 8.11 10.82 3.29
C ARG A 98 7.07 9.78 2.93
N VAL A 99 6.96 9.51 1.65
CA VAL A 99 6.19 8.36 1.18
C VAL A 99 7.09 7.12 1.23
N VAL A 100 6.61 6.05 1.86
CA VAL A 100 7.33 4.78 2.02
C VAL A 100 6.71 3.72 1.13
N VAL A 101 7.55 3.02 0.38
CA VAL A 101 7.24 1.80 -0.37
C VAL A 101 7.85 0.61 0.38
N PHE A 102 7.12 -0.50 0.43
CA PHE A 102 7.56 -1.73 1.07
C PHE A 102 7.15 -2.96 0.26
N GLY A 103 8.11 -3.88 0.08
CA GLY A 103 7.84 -5.21 -0.47
C GLY A 103 7.32 -5.22 -1.90
N GLY A 104 6.42 -6.14 -2.19
CA GLY A 104 6.00 -6.46 -3.55
C GLY A 104 6.92 -7.49 -4.20
N PHE A 105 6.84 -7.63 -5.50
CA PHE A 105 7.77 -8.48 -6.26
C PHE A 105 8.07 -7.87 -7.63
N THR A 106 9.20 -8.23 -8.19
CA THR A 106 9.51 -8.03 -9.61
C THR A 106 9.04 -9.28 -10.36
N PRO A 107 8.29 -9.15 -11.47
CA PRO A 107 7.85 -10.30 -12.25
C PRO A 107 8.98 -11.28 -12.56
N GLY A 108 8.77 -12.57 -12.28
CA GLY A 108 9.78 -13.61 -12.41
C GLY A 108 10.84 -13.67 -11.32
N GLY A 109 10.77 -12.75 -10.33
CA GLY A 109 11.68 -12.71 -9.18
C GLY A 109 11.02 -13.12 -7.87
N PRO A 110 11.78 -13.13 -6.76
CA PRO A 110 11.25 -13.42 -5.43
C PRO A 110 10.44 -12.26 -4.87
N ASP A 111 9.68 -12.53 -3.82
CA ASP A 111 9.08 -11.51 -2.98
C ASP A 111 10.18 -10.60 -2.38
N LEU A 112 9.88 -9.31 -2.31
CA LEU A 112 10.80 -8.29 -1.80
C LEU A 112 10.55 -7.98 -0.32
N GLY A 113 11.62 -7.78 0.42
CA GLY A 113 11.59 -7.36 1.83
C GLY A 113 12.26 -6.00 2.05
N ASP A 114 12.59 -5.30 0.99
CA ASP A 114 13.17 -3.97 1.04
C ASP A 114 12.11 -2.90 1.27
N SER A 115 12.54 -1.76 1.75
CA SER A 115 11.72 -0.57 1.87
C SER A 115 12.49 0.68 1.44
N TRP A 116 11.76 1.64 0.90
CA TRP A 116 12.31 2.88 0.35
C TRP A 116 11.44 4.07 0.74
N ALA A 117 12.08 5.20 0.97
CA ALA A 117 11.41 6.46 1.30
C ALA A 117 11.66 7.52 0.23
N TRP A 118 10.57 8.13 -0.24
CA TRP A 118 10.55 9.25 -1.20
C TRP A 118 10.41 10.59 -0.49
N ASP A 119 11.34 11.53 -0.72
CA ASP A 119 11.33 12.85 -0.10
C ASP A 119 10.82 13.99 -1.01
N GLY A 120 10.36 13.64 -2.22
CA GLY A 120 9.95 14.62 -3.23
C GLY A 120 11.03 14.91 -4.28
N SER A 121 12.24 14.41 -4.07
CA SER A 121 13.36 14.59 -5.00
C SER A 121 14.11 13.28 -5.28
N ARG A 122 14.22 12.40 -4.30
CA ARG A 122 14.96 11.14 -4.41
C ARG A 122 14.38 10.04 -3.54
N TRP A 123 14.63 8.82 -3.93
CA TRP A 123 14.41 7.64 -3.12
C TRP A 123 15.64 7.33 -2.27
N THR A 124 15.41 6.98 -1.01
CA THR A 124 16.46 6.50 -0.10
C THR A 124 16.05 5.12 0.40
N SER A 125 16.94 4.14 0.28
CA SER A 125 16.71 2.81 0.86
C SER A 125 16.66 2.91 2.38
N LEU A 126 15.69 2.23 2.96
CA LEU A 126 15.55 2.07 4.41
C LEU A 126 16.07 0.69 4.81
N ALA A 127 16.22 0.46 6.13
CA ALA A 127 16.61 -0.85 6.64
C ALA A 127 15.63 -1.94 6.13
N PRO A 128 16.13 -3.06 5.58
CA PRO A 128 15.29 -4.15 5.10
C PRO A 128 14.57 -4.85 6.26
N THR A 129 13.48 -5.53 5.94
CA THR A 129 12.88 -6.49 6.86
C THR A 129 13.48 -7.88 6.66
N THR A 130 13.28 -8.75 7.63
CA THR A 130 13.66 -10.17 7.51
C THR A 130 12.58 -11.01 6.80
N THR A 131 11.40 -10.46 6.56
CA THR A 131 10.26 -11.17 5.99
C THR A 131 9.76 -10.45 4.73
N PRO A 132 10.14 -10.92 3.54
CA PRO A 132 9.58 -10.42 2.29
C PRO A 132 8.06 -10.56 2.23
N ARG A 133 7.38 -9.61 1.60
CA ARG A 133 5.91 -9.62 1.50
C ARG A 133 5.43 -9.03 0.20
N THR A 134 4.48 -9.71 -0.39
CA THR A 134 3.68 -9.21 -1.50
C THR A 134 2.19 -9.20 -1.12
N HIS A 135 1.39 -8.37 -1.78
CA HIS A 135 -0.05 -8.23 -1.50
C HIS A 135 -0.39 -7.80 -0.07
N ALA A 136 0.58 -7.24 0.66
CA ALA A 136 0.37 -6.64 1.97
C ALA A 136 -0.25 -5.25 1.85
N ARG A 137 -0.79 -4.74 2.96
CA ARG A 137 -1.28 -3.37 3.06
C ARG A 137 -0.56 -2.61 4.15
N MET A 138 -0.51 -1.29 3.98
CA MET A 138 0.19 -0.40 4.91
C MET A 138 -0.72 0.73 5.35
N ALA A 139 -0.68 1.05 6.64
CA ALA A 139 -1.32 2.24 7.19
C ALA A 139 -0.46 2.85 8.30
N TYR A 140 -0.59 4.15 8.51
CA TYR A 140 0.10 4.84 9.60
C TYR A 140 -0.77 4.85 10.86
N HIS A 141 -0.25 4.32 11.95
CA HIS A 141 -0.89 4.29 13.25
C HIS A 141 -0.37 5.46 14.11
N ARG A 142 -1.22 6.43 14.40
CA ARG A 142 -0.82 7.69 15.07
C ARG A 142 -0.24 7.48 16.46
N ARG A 143 -0.95 6.73 17.33
CA ARG A 143 -0.51 6.48 18.70
C ARG A 143 0.82 5.72 18.78
N LEU A 144 1.04 4.79 17.86
CA LEU A 144 2.31 4.08 17.78
C LEU A 144 3.42 4.88 17.10
N ASN A 145 3.06 6.00 16.46
CA ASN A 145 3.96 6.81 15.62
C ASN A 145 4.72 5.94 14.61
N ALA A 146 4.01 5.03 13.95
CA ALA A 146 4.63 4.01 13.12
C ALA A 146 3.78 3.64 11.89
N LEU A 147 4.45 3.32 10.78
CA LEU A 147 3.83 2.59 9.69
C LEU A 147 3.65 1.13 10.09
N LEU A 148 2.45 0.60 9.90
CA LEU A 148 2.11 -0.80 10.08
C LEU A 148 1.91 -1.46 8.73
N VAL A 149 2.52 -2.64 8.54
CA VAL A 149 2.27 -3.51 7.39
C VAL A 149 1.56 -4.75 7.89
N ALA A 150 0.41 -5.04 7.33
CA ALA A 150 -0.42 -6.17 7.71
C ALA A 150 -0.64 -7.12 6.53
N GLY A 151 -0.63 -8.41 6.80
CA GLY A 151 -0.87 -9.46 5.83
C GLY A 151 0.25 -9.64 4.82
N GLY A 152 -0.09 -10.34 3.77
CA GLY A 152 0.79 -10.70 2.67
C GLY A 152 0.60 -12.14 2.24
N PHE A 153 1.01 -12.44 1.01
CA PHE A 153 0.97 -13.79 0.46
C PHE A 153 2.05 -14.66 1.10
N HIS A 154 1.86 -15.95 1.17
CA HIS A 154 2.78 -16.96 1.75
C HIS A 154 3.09 -16.80 3.25
N LEU A 155 2.31 -16.03 4.00
CA LEU A 155 2.48 -15.93 5.44
C LEU A 155 1.65 -16.99 6.19
N ALA A 156 2.21 -17.50 7.30
CA ALA A 156 1.52 -18.43 8.18
C ALA A 156 0.58 -17.74 9.20
N SER A 157 0.72 -16.43 9.38
CA SER A 157 -0.13 -15.59 10.24
C SER A 157 -0.36 -14.23 9.59
N LEU A 158 -1.23 -13.39 10.14
CA LEU A 158 -1.38 -12.00 9.64
C LEU A 158 -0.05 -11.26 9.71
N GLY A 159 0.70 -11.45 10.78
CA GLY A 159 2.07 -11.00 10.93
C GLY A 159 2.23 -9.49 10.77
N VAL A 160 1.69 -8.70 11.66
CA VAL A 160 1.88 -7.25 11.62
C VAL A 160 3.31 -6.88 11.95
N ILE A 161 3.91 -6.03 11.12
CA ILE A 161 5.20 -5.40 11.40
C ILE A 161 5.04 -3.89 11.46
N ALA A 162 5.78 -3.26 12.35
CA ALA A 162 5.81 -1.81 12.50
C ALA A 162 7.18 -1.26 12.13
N ARG A 163 7.17 -0.15 11.40
CA ARG A 163 8.38 0.64 11.18
C ARG A 163 8.51 1.69 12.28
N ARG A 164 9.59 1.63 13.04
CA ARG A 164 9.99 2.62 14.06
C ARG A 164 11.46 2.96 13.84
N ASP A 165 11.85 4.18 14.21
CA ASP A 165 13.24 4.68 14.17
C ASP A 165 14.21 3.96 13.21
N ALA A 166 14.88 2.93 13.68
CA ALA A 166 15.96 2.24 12.97
C ALA A 166 15.52 1.05 12.10
N GLY A 167 14.21 0.67 12.07
CA GLY A 167 13.84 -0.52 11.26
C GLY A 167 12.43 -1.04 11.46
N TRP A 168 12.22 -2.26 10.97
CA TRP A 168 10.96 -2.97 11.06
C TRP A 168 11.00 -4.01 12.19
N THR A 169 9.97 -4.01 13.00
CA THR A 169 9.82 -4.95 14.12
C THR A 169 8.44 -5.61 14.09
N SER A 170 8.37 -6.89 14.44
CA SER A 170 7.09 -7.57 14.60
C SER A 170 6.30 -6.96 15.76
N LEU A 171 5.01 -6.78 15.54
CA LEU A 171 4.07 -6.45 16.61
C LEU A 171 3.28 -7.72 16.95
N PRO A 172 3.51 -8.31 18.12
CA PRO A 172 2.67 -9.42 18.57
C PRO A 172 1.25 -8.89 18.84
N GLY A 173 0.27 -9.63 18.42
CA GLY A 173 -1.13 -9.37 18.72
C GLY A 173 -1.83 -10.70 19.03
N SER A 174 -2.57 -10.78 20.13
CA SER A 174 -3.37 -11.97 20.44
C SER A 174 -4.70 -11.54 21.05
N PRO A 175 -5.85 -12.03 20.51
CA PRO A 175 -5.95 -12.80 19.27
C PRO A 175 -5.59 -11.95 18.04
N GLU A 176 -5.18 -12.56 16.94
CA GLU A 176 -4.97 -11.88 15.66
C GLU A 176 -5.84 -12.49 14.56
N PRO A 177 -6.19 -11.72 13.51
CA PRO A 177 -6.82 -12.27 12.33
C PRO A 177 -5.97 -13.39 11.70
N SER A 178 -6.62 -14.37 11.09
CA SER A 178 -5.93 -15.41 10.31
C SER A 178 -5.05 -14.82 9.22
N ALA A 179 -4.04 -15.57 8.79
CA ALA A 179 -3.20 -15.21 7.64
C ALA A 179 -4.06 -14.85 6.44
N ARG A 180 -3.75 -13.73 5.79
CA ARG A 180 -4.52 -13.23 4.63
C ARG A 180 -3.69 -12.32 3.73
N TYR A 181 -4.02 -12.32 2.46
CA TYR A 181 -3.50 -11.41 1.46
C TYR A 181 -4.65 -10.62 0.80
N LEU A 182 -4.34 -9.54 0.09
CA LEU A 182 -5.34 -8.65 -0.53
C LEU A 182 -6.42 -8.17 0.48
N THR A 183 -6.10 -8.18 1.77
CA THR A 183 -6.93 -7.49 2.77
C THR A 183 -6.80 -5.98 2.55
N ASP A 184 -7.77 -5.21 3.01
CA ASP A 184 -7.58 -3.75 3.04
C ASP A 184 -7.45 -3.25 4.48
N VAL A 185 -6.69 -2.18 4.67
CA VAL A 185 -6.48 -1.56 5.98
C VAL A 185 -6.65 -0.06 5.90
N ALA A 186 -7.30 0.51 6.89
CA ALA A 186 -7.47 1.95 7.04
C ALA A 186 -7.31 2.34 8.51
N TYR A 187 -6.75 3.51 8.76
CA TYR A 187 -6.67 4.05 10.11
C TYR A 187 -7.84 4.97 10.41
N ASP A 188 -8.67 4.59 11.38
CA ASP A 188 -9.72 5.46 11.90
C ASP A 188 -9.14 6.44 12.90
N VAL A 189 -8.94 7.67 12.43
CA VAL A 189 -8.33 8.75 13.22
C VAL A 189 -9.17 9.12 14.45
N LYS A 190 -10.50 9.00 14.35
CA LYS A 190 -11.42 9.38 15.44
C LYS A 190 -11.41 8.38 16.57
N ARG A 191 -11.35 7.09 16.24
CA ARG A 191 -11.36 5.99 17.21
C ARG A 191 -9.97 5.51 17.61
N ASP A 192 -8.93 6.01 16.93
CA ASP A 192 -7.52 5.65 17.12
C ASP A 192 -7.25 4.14 16.96
N VAL A 193 -7.84 3.54 15.93
CA VAL A 193 -7.71 2.12 15.61
C VAL A 193 -7.38 1.89 14.14
N LEU A 194 -6.58 0.87 13.86
CA LEU A 194 -6.44 0.33 12.51
C LEU A 194 -7.62 -0.61 12.24
N VAL A 195 -8.34 -0.39 11.17
CA VAL A 195 -9.43 -1.26 10.71
C VAL A 195 -8.90 -2.12 9.57
N LEU A 196 -9.13 -3.41 9.66
CA LEU A 196 -8.80 -4.40 8.64
C LEU A 196 -10.10 -5.09 8.19
N PHE A 197 -10.26 -5.25 6.87
CA PHE A 197 -11.41 -5.94 6.31
C PHE A 197 -11.01 -6.95 5.22
N GLY A 198 -11.65 -8.11 5.27
CA GLY A 198 -11.64 -9.09 4.19
C GLY A 198 -10.28 -9.70 3.88
N GLY A 199 -10.07 -9.98 2.62
CA GLY A 199 -8.88 -10.66 2.08
C GLY A 199 -9.13 -12.13 1.78
N GLY A 200 -8.14 -12.79 1.16
CA GLY A 200 -8.13 -14.21 0.88
C GLY A 200 -7.17 -14.95 1.80
N ASP A 201 -7.45 -16.23 2.07
CA ASP A 201 -6.50 -17.08 2.76
C ASP A 201 -5.30 -17.42 1.85
N PRO A 202 -4.11 -17.68 2.38
CA PRO A 202 -2.91 -17.93 1.57
C PRO A 202 -2.98 -19.19 0.69
N THR A 203 -3.95 -20.08 0.91
CA THR A 203 -4.18 -21.25 0.06
C THR A 203 -5.09 -20.93 -1.13
N GLY A 204 -5.73 -19.75 -1.13
CA GLY A 204 -6.67 -19.32 -2.16
C GLY A 204 -8.04 -20.00 -2.08
N MET A 205 -8.32 -20.76 -1.03
CA MET A 205 -9.55 -21.56 -0.88
C MET A 205 -10.69 -20.81 -0.19
N ALA A 206 -10.39 -19.76 0.57
CA ALA A 206 -11.40 -19.00 1.31
C ALA A 206 -11.22 -17.49 1.13
N LEU A 207 -12.35 -16.78 1.10
CA LEU A 207 -12.42 -15.33 1.20
C LEU A 207 -12.99 -14.96 2.57
N TYR A 208 -12.37 -13.99 3.20
CA TYR A 208 -12.83 -13.45 4.48
C TYR A 208 -13.77 -12.26 4.26
N ALA A 209 -14.83 -12.17 5.07
CA ALA A 209 -15.76 -11.05 5.08
C ALA A 209 -15.85 -10.43 6.49
N ASP A 210 -14.84 -10.68 7.32
CA ASP A 210 -14.77 -10.20 8.68
C ASP A 210 -14.06 -8.84 8.78
N THR A 211 -14.45 -8.09 9.81
CA THR A 211 -13.80 -6.82 10.16
C THR A 211 -13.07 -6.97 11.48
N TRP A 212 -11.86 -6.47 11.54
CA TRP A 212 -11.02 -6.44 12.73
C TRP A 212 -10.52 -5.04 13.01
N GLU A 213 -10.36 -4.73 14.28
CA GLU A 213 -9.80 -3.48 14.77
C GLU A 213 -8.56 -3.76 15.62
N PHE A 214 -7.49 -2.98 15.39
CA PHE A 214 -6.27 -3.03 16.16
C PHE A 214 -6.03 -1.69 16.86
N ASP A 215 -5.94 -1.72 18.18
CA ASP A 215 -5.76 -0.52 19.01
C ASP A 215 -4.28 -0.17 19.27
N GLY A 216 -3.36 -0.86 18.61
CA GLY A 216 -1.91 -0.73 18.81
C GLY A 216 -1.33 -1.78 19.77
N THR A 217 -2.17 -2.59 20.41
CA THR A 217 -1.77 -3.68 21.31
C THR A 217 -2.52 -4.97 21.05
N THR A 218 -3.82 -4.90 20.83
CA THR A 218 -4.69 -6.07 20.65
C THR A 218 -5.57 -5.94 19.43
N TRP A 219 -5.87 -7.08 18.80
CA TRP A 219 -6.87 -7.19 17.77
C TRP A 219 -8.23 -7.56 18.37
N ARG A 220 -9.27 -6.96 17.86
CA ARG A 220 -10.65 -7.28 18.21
C ARG A 220 -11.46 -7.51 16.93
N ARG A 221 -12.10 -8.67 16.84
CA ARG A 221 -13.09 -8.91 15.77
C ARG A 221 -14.33 -8.09 16.02
N VAL A 222 -14.73 -7.29 15.04
CA VAL A 222 -16.01 -6.54 15.10
C VAL A 222 -17.14 -7.52 14.80
N ARG A 223 -18.10 -7.62 15.71
CA ARG A 223 -19.31 -8.40 15.46
C ARG A 223 -20.23 -7.56 14.57
N GLU A 224 -20.71 -8.13 13.48
CA GLU A 224 -21.86 -7.58 12.77
C GLU A 224 -23.05 -7.58 13.71
N LYS A 225 -23.81 -6.46 13.71
CA LYS A 225 -25.05 -6.33 14.49
C LYS A 225 -26.20 -7.00 13.77
#